data_e4f6613f67937630cbee7804e834dddb
#
_entry.id   e4f6613f67937630cbee7804e834dddb
#
_cell.length_a   1.000
_cell.length_b   1.000
_cell.length_c   1.000
_cell.angle_alpha   90.00
_cell.angle_beta   90.00
_cell.angle_gamma   90.00
#
_symmetry.space_group_name_H-M   'P 1'
#
loop_
_entity.id
_entity.type
_entity.pdbx_description
1 polymer ?
#
loop_
_entity_poly.entity_id
_entity_poly.type
_entity_poly.pdbx_seq_one_letter_code
_entity_poly.pdbx_strand_id
1 'polypeptide(L)'
;MVQLAEVSWTDAQKLFKECDTVILPVGSTEQHGPHNPLGTDHLIAAAFSKAVGDRTGVPVLPVVPVGISEHHRQFPGTLWVPPDVFRDYMLSVALAACSHGARKVLIFNGHGGNTPALIEVAGALRRDYDVFAAVLMTFPPGVDGHAGSKETSMNLYYHGHLVKMDRAVDQTQDTHLGPLQMTGIGRLGPMEFPWDTIDLTPTGVLGGAGKKIVSTTATRKTGEEIMGPFTEEVVRLVEAIKAADPDELLSKPHKAG
;
A
#
# COMPACT_ATOMS: atom_id res chain seq x y z
N MET A 1 0.00 0.51 -23.48
CA MET A 1 -0.04 -0.47 -22.38
C MET A 1 1.22 -0.27 -21.57
N VAL A 2 1.08 -0.01 -20.28
CA VAL A 2 2.20 0.38 -19.40
C VAL A 2 2.48 -0.64 -18.28
N GLN A 3 1.70 -1.74 -18.24
CA GLN A 3 1.93 -2.83 -17.30
C GLN A 3 3.12 -3.67 -17.75
N LEU A 4 4.22 -3.63 -16.99
CA LEU A 4 5.46 -4.29 -17.39
C LEU A 4 5.30 -5.81 -17.51
N ALA A 5 4.42 -6.42 -16.72
CA ALA A 5 4.11 -7.85 -16.81
C ALA A 5 3.38 -8.28 -18.08
N GLU A 6 2.82 -7.33 -18.83
CA GLU A 6 1.97 -7.60 -20.01
C GLU A 6 2.65 -7.23 -21.33
N VAL A 7 3.91 -6.77 -21.30
CA VAL A 7 4.66 -6.36 -22.48
C VAL A 7 5.87 -7.24 -22.74
N SER A 8 6.34 -7.25 -23.99
CA SER A 8 7.60 -7.91 -24.34
C SER A 8 8.81 -7.10 -23.85
N TRP A 9 10.00 -7.74 -23.78
CA TRP A 9 11.22 -7.02 -23.41
C TRP A 9 11.56 -5.88 -24.39
N THR A 10 11.22 -6.02 -25.66
CA THR A 10 11.44 -4.98 -26.67
C THR A 10 10.51 -3.77 -26.50
N ASP A 11 9.31 -3.99 -25.99
CA ASP A 11 8.38 -2.89 -25.64
C ASP A 11 8.77 -2.25 -24.31
N ALA A 12 9.20 -3.05 -23.34
CA ALA A 12 9.77 -2.53 -22.08
C ALA A 12 10.99 -1.63 -22.35
N GLN A 13 11.87 -1.99 -23.29
CA GLN A 13 13.01 -1.15 -23.69
C GLN A 13 12.56 0.23 -24.21
N LYS A 14 11.47 0.30 -24.97
CA LYS A 14 10.92 1.59 -25.42
C LYS A 14 10.35 2.40 -24.25
N LEU A 15 9.59 1.74 -23.36
CA LEU A 15 9.02 2.38 -22.17
C LEU A 15 10.11 3.03 -21.31
N PHE A 16 11.17 2.31 -20.97
CA PHE A 16 12.27 2.84 -20.16
C PHE A 16 13.11 3.90 -20.89
N LYS A 17 13.14 3.89 -22.21
CA LYS A 17 13.78 4.95 -22.99
C LYS A 17 12.98 6.26 -22.98
N GLU A 18 11.67 6.17 -22.95
CA GLU A 18 10.75 7.31 -23.02
C GLU A 18 10.37 7.85 -21.64
N CYS A 19 10.52 7.05 -20.56
CA CYS A 19 10.10 7.42 -19.22
C CYS A 19 11.10 6.90 -18.18
N ASP A 20 11.71 7.83 -17.44
CA ASP A 20 12.64 7.56 -16.34
C ASP A 20 11.92 7.38 -14.97
N THR A 21 10.61 7.38 -14.97
CA THR A 21 9.76 7.20 -13.79
C THR A 21 9.08 5.84 -13.85
N VAL A 22 8.98 5.13 -12.73
CA VAL A 22 8.23 3.87 -12.62
C VAL A 22 7.33 3.89 -11.39
N ILE A 23 6.19 3.19 -11.47
CA ILE A 23 5.32 2.91 -10.31
C ILE A 23 5.61 1.47 -9.87
N LEU A 24 5.92 1.29 -8.59
CA LEU A 24 6.11 -0.01 -7.93
C LEU A 24 4.95 -0.24 -6.95
N PRO A 25 3.91 -0.99 -7.36
CA PRO A 25 2.82 -1.32 -6.45
C PRO A 25 3.23 -2.43 -5.47
N VAL A 26 2.81 -2.28 -4.23
CA VAL A 26 3.05 -3.25 -3.16
C VAL A 26 1.86 -3.25 -2.20
N GLY A 27 1.55 -4.39 -1.63
CA GLY A 27 0.53 -4.53 -0.60
C GLY A 27 0.85 -5.66 0.35
N SER A 28 -0.18 -6.36 0.79
CA SER A 28 -0.05 -7.57 1.61
C SER A 28 -1.08 -8.61 1.18
N THR A 29 -0.89 -9.84 1.65
CA THR A 29 -1.88 -10.91 1.64
C THR A 29 -2.21 -11.23 3.09
N GLU A 30 -3.25 -10.60 3.62
CA GLU A 30 -3.63 -10.67 5.03
C GLU A 30 -5.14 -10.67 5.22
N GLN A 31 -5.59 -11.04 6.40
CA GLN A 31 -6.99 -10.99 6.74
C GLN A 31 -7.56 -9.57 6.64
N HIS A 32 -8.78 -9.44 6.15
CA HIS A 32 -9.55 -8.19 6.10
C HIS A 32 -11.01 -8.46 6.49
N GLY A 33 -11.20 -8.96 7.72
CA GLY A 33 -12.50 -9.41 8.18
C GLY A 33 -12.98 -10.65 7.41
N PRO A 34 -14.16 -11.18 7.73
CA PRO A 34 -14.68 -12.38 7.09
C PRO A 34 -15.22 -12.15 5.66
N HIS A 35 -15.30 -10.89 5.21
CA HIS A 35 -16.01 -10.49 4.00
C HIS A 35 -15.10 -10.01 2.86
N ASN A 36 -13.92 -9.48 3.14
CA ASN A 36 -12.98 -9.04 2.10
C ASN A 36 -11.99 -10.16 1.71
N PRO A 37 -11.45 -10.15 0.49
CA PRO A 37 -10.41 -11.10 0.11
C PRO A 37 -9.11 -10.84 0.86
N LEU A 38 -8.31 -11.89 1.11
CA LEU A 38 -6.98 -11.76 1.72
C LEU A 38 -6.04 -10.83 0.95
N GLY A 39 -6.24 -10.72 -0.35
CA GLY A 39 -5.44 -9.85 -1.22
C GLY A 39 -5.88 -8.39 -1.26
N THR A 40 -6.74 -7.92 -0.38
CA THR A 40 -7.28 -6.55 -0.39
C THR A 40 -6.23 -5.51 -0.73
N ASP A 41 -5.13 -5.48 -0.01
CA ASP A 41 -4.07 -4.48 -0.14
C ASP A 41 -3.40 -4.50 -1.51
N HIS A 42 -2.90 -5.68 -1.93
CA HIS A 42 -2.17 -5.76 -3.19
C HIS A 42 -3.11 -5.69 -4.41
N LEU A 43 -4.35 -6.13 -4.30
CA LEU A 43 -5.33 -6.02 -5.36
C LEU A 43 -5.75 -4.55 -5.60
N ILE A 44 -6.03 -3.80 -4.52
CA ILE A 44 -6.30 -2.36 -4.62
C ILE A 44 -5.08 -1.62 -5.15
N ALA A 45 -3.88 -1.91 -4.61
CA ALA A 45 -2.64 -1.29 -5.07
C ALA A 45 -2.39 -1.54 -6.56
N ALA A 46 -2.61 -2.77 -7.05
CA ALA A 46 -2.46 -3.10 -8.46
C ALA A 46 -3.48 -2.35 -9.36
N ALA A 47 -4.76 -2.36 -8.97
CA ALA A 47 -5.82 -1.70 -9.73
C ALA A 47 -5.64 -0.18 -9.78
N PHE A 48 -5.31 0.43 -8.64
CA PHE A 48 -5.04 1.85 -8.54
C PHE A 48 -3.80 2.26 -9.35
N SER A 49 -2.70 1.52 -9.21
CA SER A 49 -1.47 1.76 -9.97
C SER A 49 -1.68 1.64 -11.47
N LYS A 50 -2.48 0.63 -11.88
CA LYS A 50 -2.88 0.49 -13.29
C LYS A 50 -3.65 1.70 -13.78
N ALA A 51 -4.63 2.17 -13.01
CA ALA A 51 -5.45 3.34 -13.39
C ALA A 51 -4.61 4.61 -13.54
N VAL A 52 -3.63 4.82 -12.64
CA VAL A 52 -2.70 5.95 -12.72
C VAL A 52 -1.71 5.79 -13.88
N GLY A 53 -1.11 4.61 -14.03
CA GLY A 53 -0.16 4.33 -15.11
C GLY A 53 -0.76 4.47 -16.51
N ASP A 54 -1.97 3.95 -16.72
CA ASP A 54 -2.67 4.05 -18.02
C ASP A 54 -2.94 5.52 -18.42
N ARG A 55 -3.11 6.41 -17.44
CA ARG A 55 -3.38 7.84 -17.68
C ARG A 55 -2.13 8.68 -17.84
N THR A 56 -1.04 8.32 -17.16
CA THR A 56 0.22 9.09 -17.17
C THR A 56 1.25 8.53 -18.15
N GLY A 57 1.04 7.33 -18.68
CA GLY A 57 2.02 6.62 -19.49
C GLY A 57 3.25 6.13 -18.69
N VAL A 58 3.23 6.23 -17.36
CA VAL A 58 4.31 5.75 -16.50
C VAL A 58 4.28 4.22 -16.41
N PRO A 59 5.41 3.52 -16.67
CA PRO A 59 5.50 2.07 -16.51
C PRO A 59 5.14 1.62 -15.09
N VAL A 60 4.29 0.60 -15.00
CA VAL A 60 3.88 -0.03 -13.74
C VAL A 60 4.54 -1.39 -13.62
N LEU A 61 5.33 -1.57 -12.57
CA LEU A 61 6.00 -2.84 -12.28
C LEU A 61 4.98 -3.87 -11.77
N PRO A 62 5.30 -5.18 -11.80
CA PRO A 62 4.46 -6.19 -11.18
C PRO A 62 4.23 -5.90 -9.69
N VAL A 63 2.99 -6.12 -9.23
CA VAL A 63 2.66 -5.89 -7.81
C VAL A 63 3.40 -6.88 -6.90
N VAL A 64 3.89 -6.39 -5.76
CA VAL A 64 4.45 -7.21 -4.69
C VAL A 64 3.31 -7.60 -3.74
N PRO A 65 2.89 -8.89 -3.70
CA PRO A 65 1.65 -9.27 -3.02
C PRO A 65 1.83 -9.68 -1.55
N VAL A 66 3.05 -9.81 -1.06
CA VAL A 66 3.33 -10.22 0.33
C VAL A 66 4.21 -9.18 1.00
N GLY A 67 3.75 -8.65 2.11
CA GLY A 67 4.41 -7.60 2.88
C GLY A 67 4.68 -7.98 4.34
N ILE A 68 4.72 -6.97 5.21
CA ILE A 68 4.97 -7.09 6.65
C ILE A 68 3.62 -7.12 7.37
N SER A 69 3.00 -8.28 7.49
CA SER A 69 1.68 -8.47 8.11
C SER A 69 1.66 -9.56 9.20
N GLU A 70 2.79 -9.78 9.86
CA GLU A 70 2.92 -10.78 10.94
C GLU A 70 1.90 -10.57 12.07
N HIS A 71 1.51 -9.35 12.35
CA HIS A 71 0.49 -9.03 13.35
C HIS A 71 -0.92 -9.57 13.03
N HIS A 72 -1.13 -10.10 11.83
CA HIS A 72 -2.35 -10.81 11.42
C HIS A 72 -2.16 -12.35 11.35
N ARG A 73 -1.03 -12.88 11.82
CA ARG A 73 -0.61 -14.31 11.62
C ARG A 73 -1.60 -15.33 12.18
N GLN A 74 -2.43 -14.98 13.18
CA GLN A 74 -3.40 -15.88 13.76
C GLN A 74 -4.62 -16.15 12.85
N PHE A 75 -4.79 -15.35 11.80
CA PHE A 75 -5.88 -15.52 10.84
C PHE A 75 -5.38 -16.36 9.65
N PRO A 76 -5.99 -17.54 9.40
CA PRO A 76 -5.56 -18.43 8.33
C PRO A 76 -5.53 -17.75 6.95
N GLY A 77 -4.46 -18.01 6.21
CA GLY A 77 -4.24 -17.45 4.88
C GLY A 77 -3.42 -16.16 4.85
N THR A 78 -3.16 -15.53 5.99
CA THR A 78 -2.20 -14.41 6.08
C THR A 78 -0.78 -14.90 5.77
N LEU A 79 -0.10 -14.19 4.87
CA LEU A 79 1.29 -14.45 4.48
C LEU A 79 2.13 -13.21 4.81
N TRP A 80 3.33 -13.41 5.31
CA TRP A 80 4.23 -12.31 5.64
C TRP A 80 5.70 -12.66 5.41
N VAL A 81 6.54 -11.65 5.32
CA VAL A 81 8.00 -11.78 5.33
C VAL A 81 8.57 -10.90 6.45
N PRO A 82 9.73 -11.26 7.04
CA PRO A 82 10.43 -10.41 7.99
C PRO A 82 10.76 -9.03 7.38
N PRO A 83 10.79 -7.95 8.19
CA PRO A 83 11.02 -6.59 7.70
C PRO A 83 12.35 -6.39 6.96
N ASP A 84 13.43 -7.06 7.37
CA ASP A 84 14.73 -7.04 6.71
C ASP A 84 14.67 -7.67 5.32
N VAL A 85 14.07 -8.85 5.19
CA VAL A 85 13.85 -9.53 3.91
C VAL A 85 12.98 -8.67 2.99
N PHE A 86 11.96 -8.02 3.53
CA PHE A 86 11.08 -7.14 2.75
C PHE A 86 11.86 -5.92 2.21
N ARG A 87 12.66 -5.25 3.04
CA ARG A 87 13.49 -4.12 2.62
C ARG A 87 14.46 -4.50 1.51
N ASP A 88 15.17 -5.61 1.68
CA ASP A 88 16.16 -6.09 0.70
C ASP A 88 15.50 -6.43 -0.63
N TYR A 89 14.33 -7.07 -0.58
CA TYR A 89 13.57 -7.41 -1.78
C TYR A 89 13.06 -6.15 -2.50
N MET A 90 12.43 -5.22 -1.78
CA MET A 90 11.90 -3.98 -2.36
C MET A 90 13.01 -3.12 -2.98
N LEU A 91 14.15 -2.99 -2.28
CA LEU A 91 15.32 -2.29 -2.80
C LEU A 91 15.86 -2.97 -4.07
N SER A 92 15.96 -4.30 -4.06
CA SER A 92 16.45 -5.08 -5.22
C SER A 92 15.55 -4.91 -6.45
N VAL A 93 14.23 -4.95 -6.27
CA VAL A 93 13.26 -4.74 -7.37
C VAL A 93 13.37 -3.32 -7.92
N ALA A 94 13.48 -2.30 -7.06
CA ALA A 94 13.65 -0.92 -7.48
C ALA A 94 14.96 -0.72 -8.26
N LEU A 95 16.07 -1.26 -7.75
CA LEU A 95 17.38 -1.16 -8.42
C LEU A 95 17.41 -1.90 -9.76
N ALA A 96 16.69 -3.02 -9.88
CA ALA A 96 16.54 -3.71 -11.17
C ALA A 96 15.85 -2.80 -12.20
N ALA A 97 14.79 -2.07 -11.83
CA ALA A 97 14.19 -1.08 -12.72
C ALA A 97 15.15 0.08 -13.05
N CYS A 98 15.94 0.52 -12.06
CA CYS A 98 16.96 1.57 -12.26
C CYS A 98 18.05 1.13 -13.25
N SER A 99 18.44 -0.16 -13.29
CA SER A 99 19.40 -0.69 -14.25
C SER A 99 18.92 -0.61 -15.71
N HIS A 100 17.62 -0.41 -15.92
CA HIS A 100 17.01 -0.20 -17.23
C HIS A 100 16.72 1.28 -17.55
N GLY A 101 17.06 2.21 -16.66
CA GLY A 101 16.96 3.66 -16.90
C GLY A 101 15.99 4.41 -15.99
N ALA A 102 15.31 3.75 -15.05
CA ALA A 102 14.49 4.46 -14.08
C ALA A 102 15.36 5.29 -13.13
N ARG A 103 15.01 6.56 -12.95
CA ARG A 103 15.62 7.51 -12.00
C ARG A 103 14.64 8.00 -10.94
N LYS A 104 13.37 7.69 -11.12
CA LYS A 104 12.27 8.04 -10.20
C LYS A 104 11.42 6.81 -9.93
N VAL A 105 11.31 6.38 -8.67
CA VAL A 105 10.57 5.21 -8.22
C VAL A 105 9.44 5.65 -7.31
N LEU A 106 8.20 5.49 -7.74
CA LEU A 106 7.00 5.80 -6.97
C LEU A 106 6.43 4.52 -6.39
N ILE A 107 6.59 4.32 -5.09
CA ILE A 107 6.13 3.11 -4.39
C ILE A 107 4.68 3.33 -3.95
N PHE A 108 3.75 2.61 -4.56
CA PHE A 108 2.33 2.68 -4.25
C PHE A 108 1.96 1.55 -3.29
N ASN A 109 1.84 1.90 -2.02
CA ASN A 109 1.67 0.97 -0.90
C ASN A 109 0.20 0.80 -0.50
N GLY A 110 -0.31 -0.42 -0.54
CA GLY A 110 -1.66 -0.77 -0.09
C GLY A 110 -1.75 -1.17 1.39
N HIS A 111 -0.61 -1.36 2.09
CA HIS A 111 -0.59 -1.91 3.45
C HIS A 111 0.16 -1.02 4.44
N GLY A 112 -0.52 -0.63 5.52
CA GLY A 112 0.07 0.26 6.54
C GLY A 112 1.34 -0.29 7.18
N GLY A 113 1.40 -1.59 7.44
CA GLY A 113 2.53 -2.27 8.07
C GLY A 113 3.84 -2.21 7.25
N ASN A 114 3.75 -2.00 5.94
CA ASN A 114 4.92 -1.85 5.07
C ASN A 114 5.57 -0.45 5.18
N THR A 115 4.81 0.56 5.60
CA THR A 115 5.20 1.98 5.48
C THR A 115 6.56 2.30 6.09
N PRO A 116 6.90 1.90 7.34
CA PRO A 116 8.21 2.19 7.91
C PRO A 116 9.37 1.66 7.07
N ALA A 117 9.28 0.39 6.64
CA ALA A 117 10.31 -0.24 5.82
C ALA A 117 10.44 0.41 4.43
N LEU A 118 9.32 0.80 3.81
CA LEU A 118 9.34 1.46 2.50
C LEU A 118 9.94 2.87 2.56
N ILE A 119 9.75 3.60 3.65
CA ILE A 119 10.42 4.90 3.86
C ILE A 119 11.94 4.71 4.00
N GLU A 120 12.39 3.65 4.68
CA GLU A 120 13.82 3.31 4.76
C GLU A 120 14.38 2.96 3.36
N VAL A 121 13.66 2.16 2.57
CA VAL A 121 14.04 1.83 1.18
C VAL A 121 14.12 3.08 0.31
N ALA A 122 13.11 3.95 0.38
CA ALA A 122 13.12 5.22 -0.35
C ALA A 122 14.30 6.12 0.07
N GLY A 123 14.62 6.13 1.37
CA GLY A 123 15.79 6.82 1.90
C GLY A 123 17.12 6.27 1.38
N ALA A 124 17.26 4.93 1.30
CA ALA A 124 18.45 4.29 0.74
C ALA A 124 18.60 4.58 -0.76
N LEU A 125 17.51 4.47 -1.55
CA LEU A 125 17.52 4.82 -2.97
C LEU A 125 18.03 6.24 -3.20
N ARG A 126 17.60 7.20 -2.38
CA ARG A 126 18.03 8.58 -2.48
C ARG A 126 19.49 8.78 -2.09
N ARG A 127 19.92 8.22 -0.95
CA ARG A 127 21.27 8.47 -0.41
C ARG A 127 22.35 7.74 -1.17
N ASP A 128 22.09 6.46 -1.48
CA ASP A 128 23.15 5.53 -1.85
C ASP A 128 23.19 5.29 -3.38
N TYR A 129 22.07 5.60 -4.09
CA TYR A 129 21.90 5.26 -5.51
C TYR A 129 21.50 6.45 -6.41
N ASP A 130 21.34 7.66 -5.86
CA ASP A 130 20.91 8.85 -6.62
C ASP A 130 19.58 8.65 -7.38
N VAL A 131 18.63 7.97 -6.75
CA VAL A 131 17.29 7.70 -7.27
C VAL A 131 16.25 8.47 -6.46
N PHE A 132 15.42 9.28 -7.12
CA PHE A 132 14.26 9.86 -6.44
C PHE A 132 13.26 8.77 -6.12
N ALA A 133 12.86 8.64 -4.87
CA ALA A 133 11.86 7.69 -4.44
C ALA A 133 10.85 8.35 -3.49
N ALA A 134 9.57 8.02 -3.68
CA ALA A 134 8.49 8.46 -2.82
C ALA A 134 7.52 7.32 -2.55
N VAL A 135 6.90 7.33 -1.36
CA VAL A 135 5.92 6.32 -0.94
C VAL A 135 4.55 6.99 -0.84
N LEU A 136 3.57 6.39 -1.49
CA LEU A 136 2.16 6.80 -1.46
C LEU A 136 1.32 5.65 -0.91
N MET A 137 0.44 5.93 0.06
CA MET A 137 -0.64 4.99 0.39
C MET A 137 -1.69 4.99 -0.72
N THR A 138 -2.14 3.82 -1.16
CA THR A 138 -3.11 3.67 -2.26
C THR A 138 -4.56 3.92 -1.84
N PHE A 139 -4.75 4.53 -0.69
CA PHE A 139 -6.02 5.03 -0.18
C PHE A 139 -5.82 6.42 0.44
N PRO A 140 -6.83 7.31 0.33
CA PRO A 140 -6.71 8.67 0.85
C PRO A 140 -6.71 8.68 2.38
N PRO A 141 -6.22 9.78 3.01
CA PRO A 141 -6.32 9.97 4.45
C PRO A 141 -7.78 9.88 4.93
N GLY A 142 -7.98 9.34 6.15
CA GLY A 142 -9.30 9.26 6.78
C GLY A 142 -10.11 8.01 6.43
N VAL A 143 -9.46 6.96 5.92
CA VAL A 143 -10.05 5.61 5.88
C VAL A 143 -10.34 5.15 7.30
N ASP A 144 -11.48 4.48 7.49
CA ASP A 144 -12.10 4.18 8.79
C ASP A 144 -11.56 2.91 9.47
N GLY A 145 -10.26 2.67 9.40
CA GLY A 145 -9.61 1.51 9.97
C GLY A 145 -9.49 0.34 8.99
N HIS A 146 -9.13 -0.83 9.53
CA HIS A 146 -8.89 -2.05 8.76
C HIS A 146 -10.19 -2.85 8.57
N ALA A 147 -10.48 -3.23 7.34
CA ALA A 147 -11.72 -3.89 6.92
C ALA A 147 -13.01 -3.09 7.21
N GLY A 148 -12.91 -1.78 7.39
CA GLY A 148 -14.04 -0.89 7.59
C GLY A 148 -14.84 -0.60 6.32
N SER A 149 -15.89 0.23 6.43
CA SER A 149 -16.80 0.47 5.30
C SER A 149 -16.12 1.15 4.11
N LYS A 150 -15.19 2.04 4.34
CA LYS A 150 -14.47 2.73 3.26
C LYS A 150 -13.54 1.79 2.50
N GLU A 151 -12.71 1.02 3.22
CA GLU A 151 -11.82 0.04 2.61
C GLU A 151 -12.59 -1.06 1.88
N THR A 152 -13.67 -1.58 2.49
CA THR A 152 -14.58 -2.53 1.84
C THR A 152 -15.23 -1.93 0.60
N SER A 153 -15.60 -0.64 0.64
CA SER A 153 -16.15 0.08 -0.52
C SER A 153 -15.14 0.21 -1.67
N MET A 154 -13.87 0.44 -1.37
CA MET A 154 -12.80 0.45 -2.37
C MET A 154 -12.63 -0.93 -3.01
N ASN A 155 -12.71 -2.02 -2.23
CA ASN A 155 -12.76 -3.37 -2.77
C ASN A 155 -13.99 -3.61 -3.66
N LEU A 156 -15.17 -3.17 -3.24
CA LEU A 156 -16.39 -3.27 -4.04
C LEU A 156 -16.27 -2.50 -5.36
N TYR A 157 -15.56 -1.38 -5.36
CA TYR A 157 -15.31 -0.59 -6.57
C TYR A 157 -14.42 -1.33 -7.56
N TYR A 158 -13.25 -1.81 -7.11
CA TYR A 158 -12.27 -2.47 -7.98
C TYR A 158 -12.55 -3.96 -8.21
N HIS A 159 -12.96 -4.69 -7.17
CA HIS A 159 -13.00 -6.15 -7.13
C HIS A 159 -14.28 -6.70 -6.48
N GLY A 160 -15.44 -6.06 -6.72
CA GLY A 160 -16.69 -6.37 -6.04
C GLY A 160 -17.12 -7.84 -6.11
N HIS A 161 -16.69 -8.59 -7.11
CA HIS A 161 -16.95 -10.03 -7.25
C HIS A 161 -16.21 -10.89 -6.21
N LEU A 162 -15.19 -10.36 -5.54
CA LEU A 162 -14.42 -11.04 -4.48
C LEU A 162 -14.99 -10.77 -3.08
N VAL A 163 -15.75 -9.69 -2.90
CA VAL A 163 -16.30 -9.29 -1.60
C VAL A 163 -17.55 -10.08 -1.25
N LYS A 164 -17.63 -10.59 -0.02
CA LYS A 164 -18.76 -11.39 0.50
C LYS A 164 -19.54 -10.56 1.52
N MET A 165 -20.34 -9.60 1.03
CA MET A 165 -21.08 -8.67 1.90
C MET A 165 -22.06 -9.38 2.87
N ASP A 166 -22.52 -10.57 2.54
CA ASP A 166 -23.32 -11.44 3.42
C ASP A 166 -22.56 -11.89 4.69
N ARG A 167 -21.23 -11.75 4.71
CA ARG A 167 -20.35 -12.05 5.84
C ARG A 167 -19.81 -10.80 6.53
N ALA A 168 -20.15 -9.60 6.06
CA ALA A 168 -19.68 -8.37 6.66
C ALA A 168 -20.17 -8.24 8.12
N VAL A 169 -19.28 -7.83 9.00
CA VAL A 169 -19.57 -7.64 10.42
C VAL A 169 -19.10 -6.27 10.90
N ASP A 170 -19.88 -5.67 11.78
CA ASP A 170 -19.47 -4.50 12.52
C ASP A 170 -18.77 -4.94 13.82
N GLN A 171 -17.68 -4.31 14.16
CA GLN A 171 -16.88 -4.68 15.33
C GLN A 171 -16.56 -3.45 16.19
N THR A 172 -16.75 -3.57 17.49
CA THR A 172 -16.15 -2.64 18.45
C THR A 172 -14.86 -3.26 18.97
N GLN A 173 -13.76 -2.54 18.79
CA GLN A 173 -12.45 -3.02 19.21
C GLN A 173 -12.35 -3.04 20.73
N ASP A 174 -11.68 -4.05 21.28
CA ASP A 174 -11.39 -4.15 22.69
C ASP A 174 -10.59 -2.94 23.20
N THR A 175 -10.87 -2.55 24.43
CA THR A 175 -10.27 -1.38 25.09
C THR A 175 -9.18 -1.74 26.08
N HIS A 176 -8.94 -3.02 26.31
CA HIS A 176 -7.98 -3.50 27.30
C HIS A 176 -7.06 -4.57 26.76
N LEU A 177 -5.83 -4.53 27.21
CA LEU A 177 -4.85 -5.60 27.12
C LEU A 177 -4.68 -6.18 28.52
N GLY A 178 -5.32 -7.31 28.81
CA GLY A 178 -5.42 -7.80 30.18
C GLY A 178 -6.05 -6.76 31.12
N PRO A 179 -5.41 -6.37 32.23
CA PRO A 179 -5.95 -5.35 33.14
C PRO A 179 -5.67 -3.91 32.69
N LEU A 180 -4.90 -3.69 31.62
CA LEU A 180 -4.43 -2.37 31.21
C LEU A 180 -5.32 -1.78 30.13
N GLN A 181 -5.76 -0.53 30.33
CA GLN A 181 -6.56 0.20 29.35
C GLN A 181 -5.69 0.68 28.19
N MET A 182 -6.09 0.34 26.95
CA MET A 182 -5.48 0.86 25.74
C MET A 182 -5.98 2.28 25.41
N THR A 183 -5.08 3.14 24.94
CA THR A 183 -5.38 4.50 24.50
C THR A 183 -5.42 4.63 22.95
N GLY A 184 -5.10 3.54 22.25
CA GLY A 184 -5.09 3.44 20.79
C GLY A 184 -4.67 2.05 20.34
N ILE A 185 -4.56 1.82 19.04
CA ILE A 185 -4.00 0.57 18.51
C ILE A 185 -2.53 0.50 18.95
N GLY A 186 -2.17 -0.56 19.66
CA GLY A 186 -0.81 -0.78 20.15
C GLY A 186 -0.31 0.26 21.16
N ARG A 187 -1.22 0.93 21.91
CA ARG A 187 -0.83 1.98 22.85
C ARG A 187 -1.40 1.79 24.25
N LEU A 188 -0.52 1.93 25.24
CA LEU A 188 -0.84 2.02 26.66
C LEU A 188 -0.34 3.39 27.18
N GLY A 189 -1.20 4.41 27.20
CA GLY A 189 -0.79 5.78 27.47
C GLY A 189 0.26 6.28 26.45
N PRO A 190 1.44 6.74 26.91
CA PRO A 190 2.50 7.20 26.00
C PRO A 190 3.36 6.06 25.39
N MET A 191 3.20 4.81 25.85
CA MET A 191 3.98 3.67 25.40
C MET A 191 3.32 3.00 24.19
N GLU A 192 4.16 2.59 23.21
CA GLU A 192 3.77 1.72 22.13
C GLU A 192 4.21 0.27 22.45
N PHE A 193 3.40 -0.70 22.07
CA PHE A 193 3.72 -2.11 22.22
C PHE A 193 3.41 -2.88 20.93
N PRO A 194 4.16 -3.93 20.61
CA PRO A 194 3.82 -4.82 19.51
C PRO A 194 2.53 -5.56 19.86
N TRP A 195 1.56 -5.47 18.97
CA TRP A 195 0.23 -6.05 19.13
C TRP A 195 -0.08 -7.01 17.98
N ASP A 196 -0.90 -8.00 18.27
CA ASP A 196 -1.50 -8.85 17.26
C ASP A 196 -2.98 -8.49 17.09
N THR A 197 -3.49 -8.68 15.90
CA THR A 197 -4.91 -8.36 15.60
C THR A 197 -5.86 -9.12 16.52
N ILE A 198 -5.52 -10.37 16.86
CA ILE A 198 -6.36 -11.20 17.75
C ILE A 198 -6.47 -10.63 19.18
N ASP A 199 -5.48 -9.85 19.62
CA ASP A 199 -5.53 -9.16 20.93
C ASP A 199 -6.58 -8.05 20.96
N LEU A 200 -6.99 -7.57 19.78
CA LEU A 200 -7.85 -6.41 19.60
C LEU A 200 -9.27 -6.79 19.16
N THR A 201 -9.38 -7.85 18.36
CA THR A 201 -10.65 -8.28 17.76
C THR A 201 -10.60 -9.73 17.28
N PRO A 202 -11.64 -10.52 17.53
CA PRO A 202 -11.72 -11.88 16.99
C PRO A 202 -12.15 -11.94 15.52
N THR A 203 -12.66 -10.84 14.96
CA THR A 203 -13.19 -10.79 13.60
C THR A 203 -12.19 -10.28 12.57
N GLY A 204 -11.09 -9.69 13.01
CA GLY A 204 -10.12 -9.02 12.13
C GLY A 204 -10.53 -7.60 11.70
N VAL A 205 -11.75 -7.14 11.99
CA VAL A 205 -12.18 -5.76 11.73
C VAL A 205 -11.74 -4.86 12.87
N LEU A 206 -10.91 -3.85 12.61
CA LEU A 206 -10.34 -3.02 13.68
C LEU A 206 -10.11 -1.56 13.27
N GLY A 207 -10.07 -0.64 14.23
CA GLY A 207 -9.89 0.78 13.92
C GLY A 207 -9.52 1.69 15.09
N GLY A 208 -9.26 1.15 16.26
CA GLY A 208 -8.85 1.89 17.45
C GLY A 208 -9.66 1.54 18.69
N ALA A 209 -9.02 1.60 19.85
CA ALA A 209 -9.60 1.17 21.13
C ALA A 209 -10.98 1.81 21.37
N GLY A 210 -11.98 0.99 21.63
CA GLY A 210 -13.36 1.39 21.88
C GLY A 210 -14.11 1.97 20.67
N LYS A 211 -13.49 2.07 19.50
CA LYS A 211 -14.18 2.52 18.28
C LYS A 211 -14.96 1.37 17.66
N LYS A 212 -16.21 1.65 17.26
CA LYS A 212 -16.98 0.77 16.42
C LYS A 212 -16.57 1.01 14.96
N ILE A 213 -16.12 -0.05 14.32
CA ILE A 213 -15.88 -0.08 12.88
C ILE A 213 -17.09 -0.72 12.21
N VAL A 214 -17.63 -0.03 11.22
CA VAL A 214 -18.81 -0.45 10.49
C VAL A 214 -18.37 -0.91 9.12
N SER A 215 -18.62 -2.18 8.78
CA SER A 215 -18.29 -2.74 7.46
C SER A 215 -19.55 -2.99 6.65
N THR A 216 -20.68 -3.20 7.32
CA THR A 216 -21.96 -3.59 6.70
C THR A 216 -22.59 -2.51 5.81
N THR A 217 -22.14 -1.25 5.92
CA THR A 217 -22.66 -0.12 5.13
C THR A 217 -21.84 0.17 3.87
N ALA A 218 -20.84 -0.66 3.58
CA ALA A 218 -19.98 -0.47 2.41
C ALA A 218 -20.77 -0.58 1.10
N THR A 219 -20.46 0.28 0.14
CA THR A 219 -21.07 0.25 -1.19
C THR A 219 -20.04 0.53 -2.28
N ARG A 220 -20.28 -0.03 -3.49
CA ARG A 220 -19.47 0.29 -4.67
C ARG A 220 -19.46 1.80 -4.98
N LYS A 221 -20.61 2.47 -4.79
CA LYS A 221 -20.74 3.90 -5.04
C LYS A 221 -19.82 4.72 -4.12
N THR A 222 -19.79 4.38 -2.84
CA THR A 222 -18.87 5.01 -1.88
C THR A 222 -17.40 4.80 -2.30
N GLY A 223 -17.05 3.61 -2.77
CA GLY A 223 -15.72 3.33 -3.29
C GLY A 223 -15.35 4.20 -4.50
N GLU A 224 -16.26 4.40 -5.44
CA GLU A 224 -16.09 5.29 -6.58
C GLU A 224 -15.92 6.75 -6.15
N GLU A 225 -16.75 7.22 -5.22
CA GLU A 225 -16.69 8.57 -4.66
C GLU A 225 -15.37 8.84 -3.91
N ILE A 226 -14.75 7.83 -3.31
CA ILE A 226 -13.45 7.91 -2.65
C ILE A 226 -12.31 7.87 -3.69
N MET A 227 -12.30 6.84 -4.54
CA MET A 227 -11.16 6.55 -5.39
C MET A 227 -11.11 7.41 -6.65
N GLY A 228 -12.24 7.91 -7.15
CA GLY A 228 -12.28 8.79 -8.31
C GLY A 228 -11.46 10.07 -8.10
N PRO A 229 -11.83 10.94 -7.15
CA PRO A 229 -11.09 12.17 -6.86
C PRO A 229 -9.64 11.92 -6.46
N PHE A 230 -9.38 10.86 -5.68
CA PHE A 230 -8.02 10.50 -5.27
C PHE A 230 -7.14 10.08 -6.46
N THR A 231 -7.70 9.33 -7.40
CA THR A 231 -6.99 8.99 -8.64
C THR A 231 -6.63 10.24 -9.46
N GLU A 232 -7.58 11.22 -9.57
CA GLU A 232 -7.32 12.49 -10.25
C GLU A 232 -6.16 13.28 -9.61
N GLU A 233 -6.14 13.33 -8.28
CA GLU A 233 -5.08 14.00 -7.52
C GLU A 233 -3.73 13.35 -7.76
N VAL A 234 -3.66 12.00 -7.65
CA VAL A 234 -2.42 11.26 -7.82
C VAL A 234 -1.91 11.30 -9.26
N VAL A 235 -2.80 11.27 -10.25
CA VAL A 235 -2.42 11.46 -11.67
C VAL A 235 -1.71 12.80 -11.87
N ARG A 236 -2.28 13.90 -11.34
CA ARG A 236 -1.63 15.23 -11.44
C ARG A 236 -0.25 15.26 -10.76
N LEU A 237 -0.12 14.61 -9.59
CA LEU A 237 1.16 14.51 -8.89
C LEU A 237 2.19 13.70 -9.67
N VAL A 238 1.78 12.54 -10.20
CA VAL A 238 2.66 11.68 -11.00
C VAL A 238 3.11 12.37 -12.29
N GLU A 239 2.23 13.10 -12.97
CA GLU A 239 2.61 13.90 -14.15
C GLU A 239 3.64 15.00 -13.78
N ALA A 240 3.46 15.67 -12.65
CA ALA A 240 4.42 16.66 -12.19
C ALA A 240 5.79 16.04 -11.85
N ILE A 241 5.81 14.89 -11.17
CA ILE A 241 7.06 14.18 -10.85
C ILE A 241 7.72 13.65 -12.12
N LYS A 242 6.94 13.10 -13.07
CA LYS A 242 7.45 12.61 -14.36
C LYS A 242 8.14 13.74 -15.15
N ALA A 243 7.56 14.93 -15.14
CA ALA A 243 8.11 16.11 -15.84
C ALA A 243 9.31 16.74 -15.13
N ALA A 244 9.49 16.53 -13.83
CA ALA A 244 10.57 17.13 -13.06
C ALA A 244 11.92 16.50 -13.42
N ASP A 245 12.97 17.32 -13.47
CA ASP A 245 14.35 16.84 -13.60
C ASP A 245 14.75 16.09 -12.32
N PRO A 246 15.16 14.81 -12.40
CA PRO A 246 15.63 14.08 -11.24
C PRO A 246 16.84 14.74 -10.54
N ASP A 247 17.69 15.45 -11.27
CA ASP A 247 18.82 16.16 -10.66
C ASP A 247 18.37 17.37 -9.83
N GLU A 248 17.26 18.01 -10.16
CA GLU A 248 16.65 19.03 -9.32
C GLU A 248 16.00 18.43 -8.06
N LEU A 249 15.32 17.28 -8.19
CA LEU A 249 14.70 16.55 -7.07
C LEU A 249 15.75 16.01 -6.08
N LEU A 250 16.98 15.76 -6.56
CA LEU A 250 18.09 15.19 -5.81
C LEU A 250 19.20 16.21 -5.54
N SER A 251 18.99 17.48 -5.86
CA SER A 251 20.02 18.53 -5.92
C SER A 251 20.89 18.67 -4.67
N LYS A 252 20.48 18.12 -3.53
CA LYS A 252 21.23 18.18 -2.28
C LYS A 252 21.24 16.83 -1.54
N PRO A 253 21.57 15.71 -2.21
CA PRO A 253 21.75 14.46 -1.50
C PRO A 253 22.99 14.58 -0.61
N HIS A 254 22.89 14.08 0.63
CA HIS A 254 24.03 13.93 1.49
C HIS A 254 24.49 12.48 1.40
N LYS A 255 25.69 12.26 0.86
CA LYS A 255 26.38 10.97 0.92
C LYS A 255 27.33 11.00 2.10
N ALA A 256 27.16 10.07 3.04
CA ALA A 256 28.20 9.80 4.01
C ALA A 256 29.41 9.26 3.25
N GLY A 257 30.55 9.94 3.38
CA GLY A 257 31.82 9.53 2.77
C GLY A 257 32.37 8.25 3.37
#